data_6b1cacc7fc9cb1efc06fd912365c76a4
#
_entry.id   6b1cacc7fc9cb1efc06fd912365c76a4
#
_cell.length_a   1.000
_cell.length_b   1.000
_cell.length_c   1.000
_cell.angle_alpha   90.00
_cell.angle_beta   90.00
_cell.angle_gamma   90.00
#
_symmetry.space_group_name_H-M   'P 1'
#
loop_
_entity.id
_entity.type
_entity.pdbx_description
1 polymer ?
#
loop_
_entity_poly.entity_id
_entity_poly.type
_entity_poly.pdbx_seq_one_letter_code
_entity_poly.pdbx_strand_id
1 'polypeptide(L)'
;AGLLTFFRLTMDWGQNASGEQRRIKNASNDYLPYEVYRNNNRTQRWGQRNSESRTGVILLGIGNEDFEAYGRLSGITPSTPKGRYTDQLTVTITF
;
A
#
# COMPACT_ATOMS: atom_id res chain seq x y z
N ALA A 1 26.73 0.28 22.79
CA ALA A 1 25.69 1.15 22.29
C ALA A 1 25.27 0.73 20.89
N GLY A 2 24.01 0.71 20.64
CA GLY A 2 23.48 0.44 19.31
C GLY A 2 23.42 1.73 18.48
N LEU A 3 23.20 1.54 17.19
CA LEU A 3 22.98 2.64 16.26
C LEU A 3 21.50 2.73 15.95
N LEU A 4 20.94 3.93 16.08
CA LEU A 4 19.59 4.21 15.63
C LEU A 4 19.61 4.50 14.12
N THR A 5 18.75 3.83 13.39
CA THR A 5 18.62 4.03 11.96
C THR A 5 17.20 4.47 11.65
N PHE A 6 17.09 5.61 10.98
CA PHE A 6 15.82 6.12 10.50
C PHE A 6 15.52 5.51 9.14
N PHE A 7 14.27 5.17 8.90
CA PHE A 7 13.88 4.58 7.64
C PHE A 7 12.53 5.14 7.18
N ARG A 8 12.27 5.00 5.89
CA ARG A 8 11.01 5.38 5.27
C ARG A 8 10.51 4.22 4.42
N LEU A 9 9.22 3.92 4.57
CA LEU A 9 8.53 2.92 3.76
C LEU A 9 7.58 3.62 2.81
N THR A 10 7.78 3.37 1.53
CA THR A 10 6.89 3.83 0.47
C THR A 10 6.23 2.63 -0.19
N MET A 11 5.06 2.86 -0.75
CA MET A 11 4.31 1.81 -1.44
C MET A 11 3.94 2.32 -2.83
N ASP A 12 4.22 1.53 -3.85
CA ASP A 12 3.90 1.93 -5.20
C ASP A 12 2.39 1.89 -5.46
N TRP A 13 1.99 2.28 -6.66
CA TRP A 13 0.57 2.33 -7.02
C TRP A 13 0.03 1.00 -7.51
N GLY A 14 0.90 -0.02 -7.62
CA GLY A 14 0.52 -1.32 -8.12
C GLY A 14 0.69 -1.45 -9.63
N GLN A 15 0.63 -2.68 -10.11
CA GLN A 15 0.88 -2.97 -11.53
C GLN A 15 -0.30 -2.63 -12.43
N ASN A 16 -1.49 -2.51 -11.88
CA ASN A 16 -2.70 -2.25 -12.65
C ASN A 16 -3.24 -0.84 -12.45
N ALA A 17 -2.44 0.05 -11.88
CA ALA A 17 -2.87 1.40 -11.57
C ALA A 17 -3.17 2.23 -12.82
N SER A 18 -4.10 3.16 -12.67
CA SER A 18 -4.31 4.23 -13.62
C SER A 18 -3.84 5.52 -12.95
N GLY A 19 -2.68 6.03 -13.38
CA GLY A 19 -2.05 7.14 -12.67
C GLY A 19 -1.73 6.76 -11.23
N GLU A 20 -2.25 7.51 -10.28
CA GLU A 20 -2.09 7.24 -8.84
C GLU A 20 -3.28 6.51 -8.22
N GLN A 21 -4.18 6.00 -9.04
CA GLN A 21 -5.30 5.20 -8.57
C GLN A 21 -4.98 3.73 -8.68
N ARG A 22 -4.90 3.04 -7.55
CA ARG A 22 -4.71 1.60 -7.50
C ARG A 22 -5.94 0.88 -8.01
N ARG A 23 -5.73 -0.20 -8.75
CA ARG A 23 -6.82 -1.01 -9.29
C ARG A 23 -6.47 -2.49 -9.21
N ILE A 24 -7.44 -3.30 -8.83
CA ILE A 24 -7.35 -4.74 -8.99
C ILE A 24 -7.95 -5.13 -10.34
N LYS A 25 -7.49 -6.24 -10.88
CA LYS A 25 -7.83 -6.67 -12.23
C LYS A 25 -8.17 -8.16 -12.22
N ASN A 26 -9.18 -8.56 -13.01
CA ASN A 26 -9.49 -9.95 -13.25
C ASN A 26 -8.92 -10.44 -14.59
N ALA A 27 -9.14 -11.72 -14.90
CA ALA A 27 -8.62 -12.32 -16.14
C ALA A 27 -9.27 -11.74 -17.40
N SER A 28 -10.44 -11.14 -17.28
CA SER A 28 -11.17 -10.53 -18.40
C SER A 28 -10.84 -9.05 -18.60
N ASN A 29 -9.83 -8.53 -17.90
CA ASN A 29 -9.43 -7.13 -17.95
C ASN A 29 -10.47 -6.16 -17.40
N ASP A 30 -11.27 -6.60 -16.46
CA ASP A 30 -12.13 -5.71 -15.68
C ASP A 30 -11.34 -5.19 -14.50
N TYR A 31 -11.56 -3.93 -14.13
CA TYR A 31 -10.81 -3.26 -13.07
C TYR A 31 -11.75 -2.76 -11.98
N LEU A 32 -11.27 -2.81 -10.74
CA LEU A 32 -11.95 -2.20 -9.60
C LEU A 32 -10.95 -1.33 -8.84
N PRO A 33 -11.35 -0.12 -8.46
CA PRO A 33 -10.44 0.76 -7.70
C PRO A 33 -10.31 0.30 -6.26
N TYR A 34 -9.12 0.44 -5.71
CA TYR A 34 -8.90 0.21 -4.29
C TYR A 34 -7.84 1.18 -3.79
N GLU A 35 -7.75 1.30 -2.48
CA GLU A 35 -6.70 2.09 -1.85
C GLU A 35 -6.12 1.36 -0.66
N VAL A 36 -4.90 1.76 -0.32
CA VAL A 36 -4.19 1.27 0.86
C VAL A 36 -3.81 2.46 1.71
N TYR A 37 -4.10 2.35 3.00
CA TYR A 37 -3.93 3.44 3.96
C TYR A 37 -2.94 3.04 5.04
N ARG A 38 -2.30 4.04 5.63
CA ARG A 38 -1.35 3.88 6.72
C ARG A 38 -2.03 3.77 8.08
N ASN A 39 -3.29 4.18 8.19
CA ASN A 39 -4.03 4.23 9.44
C ASN A 39 -5.32 3.42 9.35
N ASN A 40 -5.82 2.99 10.50
CA ASN A 40 -7.04 2.18 10.53
C ASN A 40 -8.31 2.97 10.23
N ASN A 41 -8.28 4.28 10.35
CA ASN A 41 -9.41 5.13 9.96
C ASN A 41 -9.49 5.34 8.45
N ARG A 42 -8.49 4.89 7.70
CA ARG A 42 -8.43 4.96 6.24
C ARG A 42 -8.58 6.39 5.72
N THR A 43 -7.80 7.29 6.31
CA THR A 43 -7.79 8.71 5.92
C THR A 43 -6.42 9.15 5.39
N GLN A 44 -5.38 8.36 5.61
CA GLN A 44 -4.00 8.68 5.22
C GLN A 44 -3.49 7.63 4.24
N ARG A 45 -3.57 7.95 2.96
CA ARG A 45 -3.15 7.02 1.90
C ARG A 45 -1.65 6.73 1.99
N TRP A 46 -1.29 5.49 1.73
CA TRP A 46 0.11 5.06 1.65
C TRP A 46 0.56 5.12 0.19
N GLY A 47 1.55 5.93 -0.10
CA GLY A 47 2.01 6.13 -1.45
C GLY A 47 3.51 6.30 -1.54
N GLN A 48 3.95 6.97 -2.59
CA GLN A 48 5.38 7.13 -2.90
C GLN A 48 5.94 8.47 -2.45
N ARG A 49 5.08 9.45 -2.14
CA ARG A 49 5.53 10.76 -1.67
C ARG A 49 5.94 10.70 -0.21
N ASN A 50 6.80 11.62 0.19
CA ASN A 50 7.21 11.71 1.60
C ASN A 50 6.01 11.89 2.53
N SER A 51 5.04 12.69 2.13
CA SER A 51 3.82 12.92 2.91
C SER A 51 2.88 11.73 2.94
N GLU A 52 3.11 10.72 2.11
CA GLU A 52 2.30 9.51 2.00
C GLU A 52 3.06 8.26 2.42
N SER A 53 4.18 8.41 3.13
CA SER A 53 5.02 7.31 3.55
C SER A 53 4.91 7.06 5.04
N ARG A 54 5.33 5.87 5.46
CA ARG A 54 5.53 5.57 6.87
C ARG A 54 7.00 5.70 7.19
N THR A 55 7.29 6.27 8.35
CA THR A 55 8.66 6.42 8.82
C THR A 55 8.80 5.74 10.17
N GLY A 56 10.02 5.39 10.52
CA GLY A 56 10.30 4.79 11.80
C GLY A 56 11.77 4.85 12.11
N VAL A 57 12.11 4.34 13.29
CA VAL A 57 13.47 4.22 13.73
C VAL A 57 13.66 2.84 14.31
N ILE A 58 14.80 2.23 14.02
CA ILE A 58 15.13 0.91 14.53
C ILE A 58 16.55 0.92 15.07
N LEU A 59 16.75 0.18 16.16
CA LEU A 59 18.08 -0.05 16.70
C LEU A 59 18.71 -1.21 15.94
N LEU A 60 19.80 -0.94 15.22
CA LEU A 60 20.42 -1.94 14.36
C LEU A 60 20.87 -3.16 15.16
N GLY A 61 20.57 -4.32 14.60
CA GLY A 61 20.98 -5.60 15.13
C GLY A 61 20.03 -6.24 16.12
N ILE A 62 19.13 -5.47 16.73
CA ILE A 62 18.21 -6.01 17.74
C ILE A 62 16.77 -5.49 17.62
N GLY A 63 16.48 -4.67 16.62
CA GLY A 63 15.16 -4.07 16.49
C GLY A 63 14.26 -4.83 15.54
N ASN A 64 12.97 -4.81 15.86
CA ASN A 64 11.90 -5.22 14.96
C ASN A 64 10.88 -4.10 14.89
N GLU A 65 10.25 -3.96 13.74
CA GLU A 65 9.20 -2.98 13.56
C GLU A 65 8.11 -3.58 12.68
N ASP A 66 6.89 -3.55 13.16
CA ASP A 66 5.75 -4.08 12.42
C ASP A 66 4.94 -2.95 11.85
N PHE A 67 4.50 -3.10 10.61
CA PHE A 67 3.67 -2.13 9.92
C PHE A 67 2.44 -2.82 9.37
N GLU A 68 1.29 -2.18 9.55
CA GLU A 68 0.04 -2.67 9.02
C GLU A 68 -0.43 -1.79 7.88
N ALA A 69 -1.03 -2.42 6.88
CA ALA A 69 -1.64 -1.75 5.76
C ALA A 69 -3.15 -1.99 5.81
N TYR A 70 -3.92 -0.93 5.59
CA TYR A 70 -5.37 -0.97 5.68
C TYR A 70 -5.95 -0.73 4.30
N GLY A 71 -6.68 -1.72 3.78
CA GLY A 71 -7.25 -1.65 2.45
C GLY A 71 -8.69 -1.18 2.44
N ARG A 72 -9.08 -0.55 1.35
CA ARG A 72 -10.47 -0.23 1.06
C ARG A 72 -10.76 -0.55 -0.39
N LEU A 73 -11.81 -1.33 -0.61
CA LEU A 73 -12.32 -1.62 -1.94
C LEU A 73 -13.65 -0.91 -2.09
N SER A 74 -13.83 -0.20 -3.20
CA SER A 74 -15.04 0.58 -3.45
C SER A 74 -15.55 0.32 -4.86
N GLY A 75 -16.79 0.80 -5.15
CA GLY A 75 -17.34 0.70 -6.49
C GLY A 75 -17.90 -0.68 -6.83
N ILE A 76 -18.07 -1.58 -5.85
CA ILE A 76 -18.70 -2.88 -6.09
C ILE A 76 -20.21 -2.69 -6.16
N THR A 77 -20.80 -3.20 -7.24
CA THR A 77 -22.26 -3.16 -7.46
C THR A 77 -22.76 -4.56 -7.82
N PRO A 78 -24.08 -4.80 -7.84
CA PRO A 78 -24.59 -6.09 -8.30
C PRO A 78 -24.21 -6.43 -9.73
N SER A 79 -23.84 -5.45 -10.56
CA SER A 79 -23.43 -5.68 -11.95
C SER A 79 -21.91 -5.81 -12.09
N THR A 80 -21.14 -5.73 -11.01
CA THR A 80 -19.71 -5.94 -11.07
C THR A 80 -19.39 -7.32 -11.61
N PRO A 81 -18.54 -7.45 -12.66
CA PRO A 81 -18.20 -8.76 -13.20
C PRO A 81 -17.59 -9.66 -12.13
N LYS A 82 -18.04 -10.92 -12.12
CA LYS A 82 -17.53 -11.91 -11.17
C LYS A 82 -16.14 -12.37 -11.58
N GLY A 83 -15.39 -12.86 -10.61
CA GLY A 83 -14.06 -13.40 -10.86
C GLY A 83 -13.11 -13.07 -9.75
N ARG A 84 -11.87 -13.52 -9.93
CA ARG A 84 -10.78 -13.22 -9.00
C ARG A 84 -10.05 -11.98 -9.50
N TYR A 85 -10.00 -10.96 -8.65
CA TYR A 85 -9.29 -9.72 -8.94
C TYR A 85 -8.01 -9.66 -8.11
N THR A 86 -6.93 -9.27 -8.74
CA THR A 86 -5.63 -9.17 -8.07
C THR A 86 -4.89 -7.92 -8.49
N ASP A 87 -3.92 -7.53 -7.69
CA ASP A 87 -2.92 -6.53 -8.01
C ASP A 87 -1.62 -6.89 -7.28
N GLN A 88 -0.54 -6.27 -7.68
CA GLN A 88 0.75 -6.49 -7.06
C GLN A 88 1.38 -5.16 -6.68
N LEU A 89 1.70 -5.03 -5.40
CA LEU A 89 2.28 -3.82 -4.82
C LEU A 89 3.73 -4.08 -4.43
N THR A 90 4.55 -3.05 -4.54
CA THR A 90 5.93 -3.09 -4.05
C THR A 90 6.08 -2.09 -2.92
N VAL A 91 6.58 -2.58 -1.80
CA VAL A 91 6.95 -1.75 -0.66
C VAL A 91 8.47 -1.57 -0.69
N THR A 92 8.91 -0.33 -0.64
CA THR A 92 10.33 -0.01 -0.66
C THR A 92 10.73 0.59 0.68
N ILE A 93 11.79 0.04 1.27
CA ILE A 93 12.39 0.60 2.47
C ILE A 93 13.63 1.40 2.08
N THR A 94 13.72 2.61 2.61
CA THR A 94 14.87 3.50 2.36
C THR A 94 15.45 3.92 3.71
N PHE A 95 16.69 3.69 3.87
CA PHE A 95 17.44 4.06 5.06
C PHE A 95 18.14 5.40 4.90
#